data_1bd332ffbfc162c4f89b775358fa06c3
#
_entry.id   1bd332ffbfc162c4f89b775358fa06c3
#
_cell.length_a   1.000
_cell.length_b   1.000
_cell.length_c   1.000
_cell.angle_alpha   90.00
_cell.angle_beta   90.00
_cell.angle_gamma   90.00
#
_symmetry.space_group_name_H-M   'P 1'
#
loop_
_entity.id
_entity.type
_entity.pdbx_description
1 polymer ?
#
loop_
_entity_poly.entity_id
_entity_poly.type
_entity_poly.pdbx_seq_one_letter_code
_entity_poly.pdbx_strand_id
1 'polypeptide(L)'
;VPDAAAHAVGAGLDLPEGVPLFLFVGRLMWYKGLRIILDAMKLLKDGGYDFRMVFVGKGTDGDEIKAYAKELSLGDKVFFAAPAYDRDVVRAWYCRADLFLFPSTFDTNGLVVREAAACGLASVLIAGSCAAEDITDGKNGFFIEENAASMAALLKKLYGKRALLRQVGENAQKEIYISWESSVRRACARYEVVLENFRRGLYPPHDAPSDEFYRHVSEYLAAVNRARSGLLELRGDVQKGCAQLTEKLDDLWDRFL
;
A
#
# COMPACT_ATOMS: atom_id res chain seq x y z
N VAL A 1 9.03 -2.83 -19.41
CA VAL A 1 7.75 -2.38 -20.00
C VAL A 1 8.09 -1.76 -21.34
N PRO A 2 7.37 -2.07 -22.42
CA PRO A 2 7.54 -1.34 -23.66
C PRO A 2 7.31 0.17 -23.41
N ASP A 3 8.15 1.03 -23.96
CA ASP A 3 8.02 2.49 -23.81
C ASP A 3 6.61 3.00 -24.14
N ALA A 4 5.96 2.38 -25.15
CA ALA A 4 4.59 2.70 -25.53
C ALA A 4 3.56 2.54 -24.37
N ALA A 5 3.69 1.51 -23.53
CA ALA A 5 2.78 1.32 -22.38
C ALA A 5 3.06 2.35 -21.27
N ALA A 6 4.32 2.73 -21.06
CA ALA A 6 4.68 3.77 -20.11
C ALA A 6 4.19 5.16 -20.58
N HIS A 7 4.21 5.42 -21.89
CA HIS A 7 3.67 6.68 -22.44
C HIS A 7 2.14 6.71 -22.48
N ALA A 8 1.47 5.56 -22.67
CA ALA A 8 0.00 5.46 -22.70
C ALA A 8 -0.63 5.64 -21.32
N VAL A 9 0.09 5.30 -20.24
CA VAL A 9 -0.42 5.46 -18.89
C VAL A 9 -0.56 6.95 -18.56
N GLY A 10 -1.70 7.33 -17.99
CA GLY A 10 -2.00 8.73 -17.72
C GLY A 10 -2.45 9.54 -18.94
N ALA A 11 -2.84 8.89 -20.07
CA ALA A 11 -3.45 9.57 -21.18
C ALA A 11 -4.65 10.42 -20.71
N GLY A 12 -4.67 11.70 -21.09
CA GLY A 12 -5.65 12.69 -20.64
C GLY A 12 -5.25 13.46 -19.36
N LEU A 13 -4.13 13.13 -18.72
CA LEU A 13 -3.52 13.96 -17.69
C LEU A 13 -2.45 14.87 -18.31
N ASP A 14 -2.31 16.09 -17.75
CA ASP A 14 -1.24 17.02 -18.15
C ASP A 14 0.10 16.55 -17.57
N LEU A 15 0.78 15.66 -18.28
CA LEU A 15 2.08 15.08 -17.92
C LEU A 15 3.13 15.41 -19.00
N PRO A 16 3.58 16.68 -19.09
CA PRO A 16 4.49 17.11 -20.14
C PRO A 16 5.87 16.44 -20.00
N GLU A 17 6.50 16.21 -21.17
CA GLU A 17 7.88 15.75 -21.20
C GLU A 17 8.82 16.79 -20.59
N GLY A 18 9.86 16.33 -19.90
CA GLY A 18 10.83 17.23 -19.30
C GLY A 18 10.48 17.73 -17.90
N VAL A 19 9.21 17.64 -17.50
CA VAL A 19 8.77 17.96 -16.13
C VAL A 19 8.89 16.72 -15.24
N PRO A 20 9.47 16.83 -14.03
CA PRO A 20 9.56 15.69 -13.10
C PRO A 20 8.18 15.13 -12.74
N LEU A 21 8.02 13.81 -12.84
CA LEU A 21 6.85 13.09 -12.44
C LEU A 21 7.11 12.30 -11.14
N PHE A 22 6.44 12.70 -10.10
CA PHE A 22 6.42 11.98 -8.82
C PHE A 22 5.23 11.04 -8.75
N LEU A 23 5.41 9.90 -8.10
CA LEU A 23 4.40 8.85 -8.02
C LEU A 23 4.19 8.38 -6.58
N PHE A 24 2.95 8.15 -6.22
CA PHE A 24 2.54 7.34 -5.08
C PHE A 24 1.60 6.24 -5.56
N VAL A 25 1.82 5.02 -5.11
CA VAL A 25 0.94 3.86 -5.36
C VAL A 25 0.54 3.26 -4.03
N GLY A 26 -0.76 3.14 -3.77
CA GLY A 26 -1.23 2.55 -2.53
C GLY A 26 -2.63 3.00 -2.12
N ARG A 27 -3.03 2.60 -0.91
CA ARG A 27 -4.29 3.06 -0.34
C ARG A 27 -4.23 4.55 -0.02
N LEU A 28 -5.23 5.30 -0.46
CA LEU A 28 -5.36 6.73 -0.14
C LEU A 28 -5.89 6.88 1.28
N MET A 29 -4.98 6.86 2.24
CA MET A 29 -5.25 6.97 3.67
C MET A 29 -4.19 7.87 4.31
N TRP A 30 -4.60 8.73 5.24
CA TRP A 30 -3.73 9.74 5.84
C TRP A 30 -2.49 9.16 6.52
N TYR A 31 -2.63 7.99 7.15
CA TYR A 31 -1.51 7.32 7.83
C TYR A 31 -0.38 6.86 6.88
N LYS A 32 -0.61 6.86 5.56
CA LYS A 32 0.44 6.61 4.56
C LYS A 32 1.34 7.82 4.29
N GLY A 33 1.21 8.88 5.08
CA GLY A 33 2.02 10.08 4.94
C GLY A 33 1.63 10.98 3.76
N LEU A 34 0.38 10.86 3.25
CA LEU A 34 -0.06 11.62 2.07
C LEU A 34 -0.13 13.12 2.36
N ARG A 35 -0.32 13.52 3.62
CA ARG A 35 -0.23 14.93 4.02
C ARG A 35 1.19 15.48 3.82
N ILE A 36 2.22 14.70 4.18
CA ILE A 36 3.63 15.08 3.96
C ILE A 36 3.90 15.32 2.48
N ILE A 37 3.36 14.44 1.59
CA ILE A 37 3.51 14.61 0.14
C ILE A 37 2.84 15.91 -0.31
N LEU A 38 1.56 16.13 0.02
CA LEU A 38 0.80 17.28 -0.46
C LEU A 38 1.39 18.60 0.04
N ASP A 39 1.78 18.68 1.30
CA ASP A 39 2.42 19.86 1.88
C ASP A 39 3.80 20.12 1.22
N ALA A 40 4.58 19.07 0.92
CA ALA A 40 5.83 19.20 0.18
C ALA A 40 5.60 19.69 -1.25
N MET A 41 4.54 19.21 -1.94
CA MET A 41 4.16 19.71 -3.27
C MET A 41 3.78 21.20 -3.21
N LYS A 42 3.09 21.63 -2.15
CA LYS A 42 2.79 23.06 -1.93
C LYS A 42 4.08 23.89 -1.80
N LEU A 43 5.04 23.41 -0.99
CA LEU A 43 6.33 24.10 -0.83
C LEU A 43 7.17 24.15 -2.12
N LEU A 44 7.05 23.15 -2.99
CA LEU A 44 7.67 23.16 -4.32
C LEU A 44 6.99 24.17 -5.23
N LYS A 45 5.66 24.18 -5.31
CA LYS A 45 4.87 25.10 -6.12
C LYS A 45 5.14 26.55 -5.72
N ASP A 46 5.12 26.85 -4.44
CA ASP A 46 5.41 28.20 -3.92
C ASP A 46 6.86 28.63 -4.18
N GLY A 47 7.78 27.68 -4.28
CA GLY A 47 9.17 27.90 -4.68
C GLY A 47 9.38 28.06 -6.19
N GLY A 48 8.31 28.01 -7.00
CA GLY A 48 8.37 28.17 -8.46
C GLY A 48 8.86 26.92 -9.21
N TYR A 49 8.89 25.75 -8.57
CA TYR A 49 9.28 24.49 -9.23
C TYR A 49 8.10 23.91 -10.04
N ASP A 50 8.37 23.48 -11.25
CA ASP A 50 7.40 22.71 -12.03
C ASP A 50 7.57 21.21 -11.79
N PHE A 51 6.47 20.51 -11.58
CA PHE A 51 6.42 19.07 -11.32
C PHE A 51 5.02 18.54 -11.65
N ARG A 52 4.92 17.22 -11.71
CA ARG A 52 3.63 16.52 -11.66
C ARG A 52 3.69 15.46 -10.56
N MET A 53 2.59 15.31 -9.83
CA MET A 53 2.41 14.29 -8.81
C MET A 53 1.18 13.45 -9.13
N VAL A 54 1.34 12.14 -9.21
CA VAL A 54 0.24 11.21 -9.47
C VAL A 54 0.08 10.26 -8.29
N PHE A 55 -1.14 10.21 -7.76
CA PHE A 55 -1.58 9.22 -6.80
C PHE A 55 -2.37 8.14 -7.51
N VAL A 56 -1.91 6.88 -7.43
CA VAL A 56 -2.59 5.70 -8.00
C VAL A 56 -3.17 4.86 -6.87
N GLY A 57 -4.49 4.80 -6.80
CA GLY A 57 -5.15 3.99 -5.79
C GLY A 57 -6.49 4.54 -5.31
N LYS A 58 -7.04 3.87 -4.28
CA LYS A 58 -8.26 4.31 -3.57
C LYS A 58 -8.10 4.08 -2.07
N GLY A 59 -8.92 4.72 -1.27
CA GLY A 59 -8.93 4.55 0.18
C GLY A 59 -10.08 5.32 0.82
N THR A 60 -10.32 5.06 2.10
CA THR A 60 -11.42 5.70 2.85
C THR A 60 -11.25 7.21 2.92
N ASP A 61 -10.02 7.70 2.96
CA ASP A 61 -9.73 9.12 3.10
C ASP A 61 -9.53 9.82 1.73
N GLY A 62 -9.77 9.08 0.63
CA GLY A 62 -9.48 9.54 -0.73
C GLY A 62 -10.14 10.87 -1.10
N ASP A 63 -11.39 11.09 -0.70
CA ASP A 63 -12.10 12.33 -1.03
C ASP A 63 -11.62 13.52 -0.18
N GLU A 64 -11.27 13.29 1.09
CA GLU A 64 -10.64 14.30 1.93
C GLU A 64 -9.25 14.70 1.40
N ILE A 65 -8.46 13.72 0.96
CA ILE A 65 -7.12 13.94 0.36
C ILE A 65 -7.22 14.78 -0.90
N LYS A 66 -8.20 14.49 -1.78
CA LYS A 66 -8.47 15.30 -2.97
C LYS A 66 -8.94 16.71 -2.63
N ALA A 67 -9.79 16.85 -1.62
CA ALA A 67 -10.26 18.15 -1.14
C ALA A 67 -9.08 18.97 -0.60
N TYR A 68 -8.21 18.36 0.19
CA TYR A 68 -7.01 19.00 0.71
C TYR A 68 -6.03 19.43 -0.37
N ALA A 69 -5.83 18.62 -1.42
CA ALA A 69 -5.02 19.02 -2.56
C ALA A 69 -5.59 20.26 -3.29
N LYS A 70 -6.91 20.38 -3.38
CA LYS A 70 -7.59 21.58 -3.93
C LYS A 70 -7.44 22.80 -3.02
N GLU A 71 -7.58 22.63 -1.71
CA GLU A 71 -7.35 23.69 -0.71
C GLU A 71 -5.94 24.26 -0.83
N LEU A 72 -4.94 23.41 -1.02
CA LEU A 72 -3.56 23.80 -1.30
C LEU A 72 -3.35 24.38 -2.71
N SER A 73 -4.41 24.51 -3.51
CA SER A 73 -4.35 24.99 -4.89
C SER A 73 -3.41 24.17 -5.81
N LEU A 74 -3.37 22.84 -5.63
CA LEU A 74 -2.50 21.92 -6.37
C LEU A 74 -3.18 21.25 -7.58
N GLY A 75 -4.42 21.64 -7.92
CA GLY A 75 -5.21 20.94 -8.93
C GLY A 75 -4.66 20.91 -10.35
N ASP A 76 -3.70 21.77 -10.65
CA ASP A 76 -2.97 21.84 -11.92
C ASP A 76 -1.72 20.94 -11.99
N LYS A 77 -1.26 20.41 -10.85
CA LYS A 77 0.00 19.65 -10.72
C LYS A 77 -0.16 18.29 -10.04
N VAL A 78 -1.28 18.07 -9.37
CA VAL A 78 -1.56 16.84 -8.61
C VAL A 78 -2.76 16.13 -9.18
N PHE A 79 -2.59 14.87 -9.54
CA PHE A 79 -3.58 14.03 -10.20
C PHE A 79 -3.86 12.77 -9.40
N PHE A 80 -5.11 12.32 -9.45
CA PHE A 80 -5.56 11.09 -8.82
C PHE A 80 -6.04 10.12 -9.90
N ALA A 81 -5.20 9.14 -10.21
CA ALA A 81 -5.56 8.08 -11.15
C ALA A 81 -6.44 7.01 -10.47
N ALA A 82 -7.29 6.39 -11.27
CA ALA A 82 -8.10 5.27 -10.80
C ALA A 82 -7.22 4.13 -10.25
N PRO A 83 -7.73 3.34 -9.27
CA PRO A 83 -6.98 2.19 -8.78
C PRO A 83 -6.76 1.22 -9.94
N ALA A 84 -5.50 0.85 -10.15
CA ALA A 84 -5.13 -0.13 -11.16
C ALA A 84 -4.99 -1.50 -10.49
N TYR A 85 -5.80 -2.47 -10.94
CA TYR A 85 -5.72 -3.88 -10.52
C TYR A 85 -4.88 -4.71 -11.48
N ASP A 86 -4.71 -4.22 -12.71
CA ASP A 86 -3.81 -4.78 -13.70
C ASP A 86 -2.36 -4.41 -13.35
N ARG A 87 -1.53 -5.44 -13.17
CA ARG A 87 -0.11 -5.28 -12.83
C ARG A 87 0.68 -4.57 -13.92
N ASP A 88 0.29 -4.72 -15.17
CA ASP A 88 0.99 -4.05 -16.27
C ASP A 88 0.70 -2.55 -16.27
N VAL A 89 -0.50 -2.13 -15.90
CA VAL A 89 -0.84 -0.71 -15.71
C VAL A 89 -0.07 -0.11 -14.54
N VAL A 90 -0.01 -0.81 -13.39
CA VAL A 90 0.77 -0.36 -12.24
C VAL A 90 2.25 -0.25 -12.58
N ARG A 91 2.79 -1.27 -13.27
CA ARG A 91 4.17 -1.29 -13.75
C ARG A 91 4.46 -0.15 -14.72
N ALA A 92 3.51 0.18 -15.60
CA ALA A 92 3.64 1.31 -16.52
C ALA A 92 3.76 2.64 -15.75
N TRP A 93 3.01 2.84 -14.67
CA TRP A 93 3.16 4.00 -13.80
C TRP A 93 4.55 4.08 -13.17
N TYR A 94 5.06 2.98 -12.59
CA TYR A 94 6.42 2.97 -12.04
C TYR A 94 7.49 3.26 -13.11
N CYS A 95 7.33 2.75 -14.32
CA CYS A 95 8.28 3.02 -15.42
C CYS A 95 8.17 4.45 -15.98
N ARG A 96 7.02 5.10 -15.83
CA ARG A 96 6.78 6.48 -16.31
C ARG A 96 7.33 7.54 -15.35
N ALA A 97 7.35 7.24 -14.05
CA ALA A 97 7.73 8.19 -13.00
C ALA A 97 9.24 8.39 -12.91
N ASP A 98 9.64 9.56 -12.39
CA ASP A 98 11.04 9.90 -12.11
C ASP A 98 11.43 9.57 -10.65
N LEU A 99 10.44 9.55 -9.72
CA LEU A 99 10.67 9.28 -8.30
C LEU A 99 9.40 8.75 -7.62
N PHE A 100 9.54 7.75 -6.78
CA PHE A 100 8.47 7.19 -5.98
C PHE A 100 8.49 7.78 -4.57
N LEU A 101 7.38 8.39 -4.13
CA LEU A 101 7.26 9.02 -2.82
C LEU A 101 6.44 8.14 -1.89
N PHE A 102 7.07 7.61 -0.84
CA PHE A 102 6.41 6.71 0.10
C PHE A 102 6.76 7.02 1.56
N PRO A 103 6.29 8.16 2.11
CA PRO A 103 6.57 8.59 3.47
C PRO A 103 5.63 7.91 4.49
N SER A 104 5.53 6.58 4.44
CA SER A 104 4.73 5.80 5.37
C SER A 104 5.59 5.23 6.49
N THR A 105 5.17 5.43 7.75
CA THR A 105 5.79 4.82 8.93
C THR A 105 5.05 3.57 9.39
N PHE A 106 3.89 3.27 8.80
CA PHE A 106 2.97 2.21 9.26
C PHE A 106 3.05 0.90 8.45
N ASP A 107 3.93 0.83 7.46
CA ASP A 107 4.09 -0.37 6.63
C ASP A 107 5.13 -1.32 7.20
N THR A 108 4.83 -2.62 7.16
CA THR A 108 5.73 -3.66 7.67
C THR A 108 6.88 -3.99 6.70
N ASN A 109 6.62 -4.01 5.38
CA ASN A 109 7.61 -4.41 4.36
C ASN A 109 7.63 -3.49 3.14
N GLY A 110 6.63 -2.64 2.94
CA GLY A 110 6.57 -1.73 1.81
C GLY A 110 6.71 -2.43 0.44
N LEU A 111 5.87 -3.43 0.14
CA LEU A 111 5.94 -4.16 -1.14
C LEU A 111 5.96 -3.23 -2.36
N VAL A 112 5.25 -2.10 -2.30
CA VAL A 112 5.24 -1.07 -3.34
C VAL A 112 6.61 -0.43 -3.58
N VAL A 113 7.48 -0.38 -2.55
CA VAL A 113 8.88 0.08 -2.68
C VAL A 113 9.70 -0.93 -3.47
N ARG A 114 9.47 -2.23 -3.25
CA ARG A 114 10.13 -3.31 -4.01
C ARG A 114 9.61 -3.39 -5.45
N GLU A 115 8.34 -3.07 -5.68
CA GLU A 115 7.75 -2.93 -7.02
C GLU A 115 8.37 -1.75 -7.78
N ALA A 116 8.52 -0.60 -7.13
CA ALA A 116 9.22 0.57 -7.68
C ALA A 116 10.67 0.21 -8.03
N ALA A 117 11.39 -0.43 -7.10
CA ALA A 117 12.76 -0.90 -7.32
C ALA A 117 12.87 -1.88 -8.50
N ALA A 118 11.92 -2.83 -8.64
CA ALA A 118 11.88 -3.75 -9.78
C ALA A 118 11.78 -3.04 -11.14
N CYS A 119 11.17 -1.85 -11.16
CA CYS A 119 11.06 -0.99 -12.34
C CYS A 119 12.24 -0.01 -12.51
N GLY A 120 13.25 -0.07 -11.65
CA GLY A 120 14.37 0.86 -11.65
C GLY A 120 14.00 2.27 -11.19
N LEU A 121 12.96 2.42 -10.40
CA LEU A 121 12.49 3.68 -9.85
C LEU A 121 13.01 3.87 -8.43
N ALA A 122 13.72 4.97 -8.19
CA ALA A 122 14.19 5.32 -6.85
C ALA A 122 13.04 5.76 -5.95
N SER A 123 13.10 5.37 -4.66
CA SER A 123 12.09 5.70 -3.67
C SER A 123 12.59 6.74 -2.66
N VAL A 124 11.67 7.59 -2.19
CA VAL A 124 11.87 8.50 -1.05
C VAL A 124 11.08 7.95 0.13
N LEU A 125 11.75 7.69 1.24
CA LEU A 125 11.20 7.06 2.43
C LEU A 125 11.56 7.85 3.70
N ILE A 126 10.81 7.61 4.77
CA ILE A 126 11.19 8.14 6.09
C ILE A 126 12.33 7.30 6.66
N ALA A 127 13.38 7.97 7.10
CA ALA A 127 14.52 7.34 7.76
C ALA A 127 14.07 6.50 8.97
N GLY A 128 14.54 5.25 9.06
CA GLY A 128 14.20 4.34 10.16
C GLY A 128 12.82 3.70 10.09
N SER A 129 12.02 3.96 9.05
CA SER A 129 10.75 3.23 8.83
C SER A 129 11.02 1.78 8.39
N CYS A 130 10.09 0.86 8.66
CA CYS A 130 10.21 -0.53 8.20
C CYS A 130 10.28 -0.65 6.67
N ALA A 131 9.63 0.26 5.95
CA ALA A 131 9.70 0.31 4.48
C ALA A 131 11.08 0.74 3.95
N ALA A 132 11.92 1.34 4.80
CA ALA A 132 13.27 1.79 4.49
C ALA A 132 14.35 0.72 4.77
N GLU A 133 13.94 -0.48 5.21
CA GLU A 133 14.86 -1.62 5.35
C GLU A 133 15.54 -1.92 4.00
N ASP A 134 16.84 -2.22 4.03
CA ASP A 134 17.72 -2.42 2.87
C ASP A 134 18.01 -1.15 2.04
N ILE A 135 17.50 0.03 2.41
CA ILE A 135 17.80 1.29 1.73
C ILE A 135 19.07 1.93 2.31
N THR A 136 19.90 2.43 1.43
CA THR A 136 21.06 3.28 1.73
C THR A 136 20.87 4.63 1.07
N ASP A 137 20.84 5.70 1.88
CA ASP A 137 20.58 7.06 1.40
C ASP A 137 21.52 7.50 0.28
N GLY A 138 20.95 8.02 -0.80
CA GLY A 138 21.68 8.47 -1.99
C GLY A 138 22.28 7.36 -2.86
N LYS A 139 22.22 6.10 -2.44
CA LYS A 139 22.77 4.94 -3.18
C LYS A 139 21.67 4.18 -3.94
N ASN A 140 20.66 3.68 -3.24
CA ASN A 140 19.56 2.89 -3.80
C ASN A 140 18.17 3.38 -3.38
N GLY A 141 18.09 4.58 -2.80
CA GLY A 141 16.91 5.32 -2.39
C GLY A 141 17.32 6.60 -1.69
N PHE A 142 16.35 7.33 -1.17
CA PHE A 142 16.58 8.59 -0.46
C PHE A 142 15.79 8.63 0.83
N PHE A 143 16.36 9.28 1.85
CA PHE A 143 15.71 9.47 3.13
C PHE A 143 15.25 10.90 3.36
N ILE A 144 14.14 10.98 4.07
CA ILE A 144 13.61 12.21 4.66
C ILE A 144 13.32 12.00 6.13
N GLU A 145 13.20 13.09 6.87
CA GLU A 145 12.51 13.11 8.16
C GLU A 145 10.98 13.07 7.95
N GLU A 146 10.22 12.73 8.97
CA GLU A 146 8.76 12.63 8.92
C GLU A 146 8.10 14.03 8.86
N ASN A 147 8.47 14.83 7.87
CA ASN A 147 7.87 16.15 7.65
C ASN A 147 8.00 16.61 6.19
N ALA A 148 7.10 17.53 5.81
CA ALA A 148 7.02 18.08 4.46
C ALA A 148 8.24 18.94 4.08
N ALA A 149 8.83 19.64 5.05
CA ALA A 149 9.97 20.51 4.78
C ALA A 149 11.21 19.70 4.36
N SER A 150 11.46 18.56 5.02
CA SER A 150 12.54 17.62 4.67
C SER A 150 12.30 17.03 3.26
N MET A 151 11.08 16.61 2.95
CA MET A 151 10.73 16.11 1.61
C MET A 151 10.93 17.19 0.55
N ALA A 152 10.40 18.39 0.75
CA ALA A 152 10.56 19.49 -0.20
C ALA A 152 12.04 19.88 -0.42
N ALA A 153 12.85 19.91 0.65
CA ALA A 153 14.27 20.18 0.56
C ALA A 153 15.02 19.12 -0.28
N LEU A 154 14.71 17.84 -0.05
CA LEU A 154 15.26 16.76 -0.87
C LEU A 154 14.85 16.88 -2.33
N LEU A 155 13.56 17.07 -2.62
CA LEU A 155 13.07 17.20 -3.99
C LEU A 155 13.67 18.40 -4.73
N LYS A 156 13.86 19.55 -4.06
CA LYS A 156 14.60 20.71 -4.60
C LYS A 156 16.05 20.37 -4.91
N LYS A 157 16.73 19.65 -4.01
CA LYS A 157 18.13 19.18 -4.22
C LYS A 157 18.24 18.24 -5.41
N LEU A 158 17.22 17.40 -5.66
CA LEU A 158 17.19 16.42 -6.76
C LEU A 158 16.63 16.99 -8.07
N TYR A 159 16.06 18.20 -8.04
CA TYR A 159 15.44 18.81 -9.21
C TYR A 159 16.44 18.91 -10.38
N GLY A 160 16.02 18.46 -11.57
CA GLY A 160 16.86 18.43 -12.78
C GLY A 160 17.96 17.35 -12.81
N LYS A 161 18.14 16.57 -11.74
CA LYS A 161 19.21 15.55 -11.65
C LYS A 161 18.77 14.16 -12.13
N ARG A 162 18.14 14.09 -13.31
CA ARG A 162 17.59 12.84 -13.86
C ARG A 162 18.61 11.71 -13.96
N ALA A 163 19.86 12.01 -14.32
CA ALA A 163 20.91 11.01 -14.40
C ALA A 163 21.17 10.35 -13.02
N LEU A 164 21.21 11.15 -11.95
CA LEU A 164 21.35 10.65 -10.60
C LEU A 164 20.13 9.79 -10.19
N LEU A 165 18.90 10.26 -10.45
CA LEU A 165 17.68 9.51 -10.13
C LEU A 165 17.67 8.15 -10.84
N ARG A 166 18.07 8.11 -12.11
CA ARG A 166 18.19 6.88 -12.88
C ARG A 166 19.23 5.94 -12.28
N GLN A 167 20.42 6.44 -11.95
CA GLN A 167 21.49 5.64 -11.33
C GLN A 167 21.04 5.04 -9.99
N VAL A 168 20.39 5.84 -9.13
CA VAL A 168 19.87 5.36 -7.83
C VAL A 168 18.76 4.33 -8.04
N GLY A 169 17.88 4.52 -9.02
CA GLY A 169 16.86 3.55 -9.41
C GLY A 169 17.44 2.22 -9.93
N GLU A 170 18.48 2.27 -10.75
CA GLU A 170 19.20 1.07 -11.21
C GLU A 170 19.87 0.31 -10.06
N ASN A 171 20.41 1.04 -9.08
CA ASN A 171 20.96 0.44 -7.88
C ASN A 171 19.84 -0.21 -7.02
N ALA A 172 18.70 0.47 -6.89
CA ALA A 172 17.53 -0.08 -6.21
C ALA A 172 17.07 -1.39 -6.87
N GLN A 173 17.03 -1.44 -8.21
CA GLN A 173 16.66 -2.65 -8.95
C GLN A 173 17.62 -3.82 -8.66
N LYS A 174 18.90 -3.55 -8.51
CA LYS A 174 19.92 -4.59 -8.26
C LYS A 174 19.96 -5.05 -6.80
N GLU A 175 19.70 -4.16 -5.84
CA GLU A 175 19.95 -4.40 -4.42
C GLU A 175 18.66 -4.64 -3.61
N ILE A 176 17.54 -4.00 -4.00
CA ILE A 176 16.27 -4.04 -3.25
C ILE A 176 15.31 -5.09 -3.83
N TYR A 177 15.26 -5.20 -5.16
CA TYR A 177 14.39 -6.17 -5.80
C TYR A 177 14.85 -7.60 -5.53
N ILE A 178 13.93 -8.42 -5.04
CA ILE A 178 14.13 -9.85 -4.83
C ILE A 178 13.01 -10.61 -5.55
N SER A 179 13.38 -11.52 -6.45
CA SER A 179 12.39 -12.38 -7.11
C SER A 179 11.71 -13.31 -6.10
N TRP A 180 10.48 -13.72 -6.39
CA TRP A 180 9.77 -14.71 -5.57
C TRP A 180 10.56 -16.00 -5.41
N GLU A 181 11.21 -16.48 -6.46
CA GLU A 181 12.06 -17.65 -6.42
C GLU A 181 13.21 -17.50 -5.42
N SER A 182 13.91 -16.37 -5.46
CA SER A 182 14.99 -16.06 -4.51
C SER A 182 14.46 -15.93 -3.08
N SER A 183 13.29 -15.32 -2.88
CA SER A 183 12.65 -15.20 -1.58
C SER A 183 12.29 -16.56 -0.99
N VAL A 184 11.70 -17.45 -1.80
CA VAL A 184 11.37 -18.83 -1.37
C VAL A 184 12.63 -19.61 -1.03
N ARG A 185 13.68 -19.54 -1.86
CA ARG A 185 14.96 -20.21 -1.55
C ARG A 185 15.56 -19.75 -0.24
N ARG A 186 15.56 -18.43 0.05
CA ARG A 186 16.04 -17.88 1.32
C ARG A 186 15.18 -18.36 2.49
N ALA A 187 13.86 -18.40 2.35
CA ALA A 187 12.97 -18.91 3.38
C ALA A 187 13.25 -20.39 3.68
N CYS A 188 13.38 -21.24 2.65
CA CYS A 188 13.71 -22.65 2.82
C CYS A 188 15.03 -22.84 3.56
N ALA A 189 16.08 -22.13 3.14
CA ALA A 189 17.39 -22.19 3.83
C ALA A 189 17.28 -21.72 5.30
N ARG A 190 16.45 -20.71 5.57
CA ARG A 190 16.22 -20.25 6.95
C ARG A 190 15.44 -21.27 7.78
N TYR A 191 14.49 -22.00 7.22
CA TYR A 191 13.79 -23.08 7.92
C TYR A 191 14.75 -24.19 8.35
N GLU A 192 15.72 -24.57 7.52
CA GLU A 192 16.73 -25.56 7.90
C GLU A 192 17.54 -25.10 9.12
N VAL A 193 17.97 -23.85 9.16
CA VAL A 193 18.68 -23.24 10.31
C VAL A 193 17.80 -23.23 11.57
N VAL A 194 16.51 -22.87 11.42
CA VAL A 194 15.56 -22.83 12.54
C VAL A 194 15.35 -24.24 13.12
N LEU A 195 15.17 -25.25 12.26
CA LEU A 195 15.01 -26.64 12.67
C LEU A 195 16.26 -27.18 13.37
N GLU A 196 17.44 -26.87 12.85
CA GLU A 196 18.69 -27.30 13.48
C GLU A 196 18.87 -26.62 14.85
N ASN A 197 18.62 -25.33 14.97
CA ASN A 197 18.66 -24.61 16.23
C ASN A 197 17.65 -25.17 17.25
N PHE A 198 16.46 -25.55 16.79
CA PHE A 198 15.45 -26.18 17.64
C PHE A 198 15.93 -27.55 18.15
N ARG A 199 16.49 -28.41 17.28
CA ARG A 199 17.05 -29.72 17.67
C ARG A 199 18.19 -29.57 18.67
N ARG A 200 18.96 -28.49 18.59
CA ARG A 200 20.07 -28.18 19.52
C ARG A 200 19.62 -27.50 20.80
N GLY A 201 18.30 -27.27 20.99
CA GLY A 201 17.76 -26.63 22.18
C GLY A 201 18.16 -25.15 22.34
N LEU A 202 18.51 -24.46 21.23
CA LEU A 202 18.93 -23.06 21.27
C LEU A 202 17.76 -22.07 21.40
N TYR A 203 16.54 -22.53 21.27
CA TYR A 203 15.36 -21.73 21.57
C TYR A 203 14.91 -22.02 23.00
N PRO A 204 14.52 -21.01 23.78
CA PRO A 204 13.95 -21.23 25.10
C PRO A 204 12.72 -22.13 24.96
N PRO A 205 12.50 -23.05 25.92
CA PRO A 205 11.28 -23.83 25.94
C PRO A 205 10.09 -22.87 25.93
N HIS A 206 9.11 -23.18 25.08
CA HIS A 206 7.85 -22.45 25.09
C HIS A 206 7.22 -22.67 26.46
N ASP A 207 7.10 -21.63 27.27
CA ASP A 207 6.45 -21.75 28.57
C ASP A 207 4.97 -22.11 28.33
N ALA A 208 4.60 -23.29 28.77
CA ALA A 208 3.28 -23.88 28.63
C ALA A 208 2.08 -22.99 29.06
N PRO A 209 2.22 -21.97 29.93
CA PRO A 209 1.11 -21.08 30.27
C PRO A 209 0.48 -20.35 29.08
N SER A 210 1.27 -20.01 28.04
CA SER A 210 0.73 -19.34 26.85
C SER A 210 -0.13 -20.26 25.99
N ASP A 211 0.27 -21.53 25.84
CA ASP A 211 -0.48 -22.49 25.02
C ASP A 211 -1.82 -22.84 25.67
N GLU A 212 -1.85 -22.93 27.00
CA GLU A 212 -3.09 -23.17 27.75
C GLU A 212 -4.05 -21.97 27.66
N PHE A 213 -3.53 -20.75 27.77
CA PHE A 213 -4.32 -19.55 27.59
C PHE A 213 -4.90 -19.47 26.16
N TYR A 214 -4.08 -19.67 25.13
CA TYR A 214 -4.54 -19.63 23.74
C TYR A 214 -5.54 -20.74 23.43
N ARG A 215 -5.38 -21.93 24.02
CA ARG A 215 -6.34 -23.01 23.90
C ARG A 215 -7.70 -22.62 24.49
N HIS A 216 -7.73 -22.07 25.69
CA HIS A 216 -8.99 -21.64 26.35
C HIS A 216 -9.65 -20.49 25.57
N VAL A 217 -8.87 -19.51 25.10
CA VAL A 217 -9.39 -18.42 24.23
C VAL A 217 -9.96 -18.97 22.93
N SER A 218 -9.28 -19.92 22.29
CA SER A 218 -9.75 -20.57 21.06
C SER A 218 -11.03 -21.37 21.28
N GLU A 219 -11.13 -22.13 22.38
CA GLU A 219 -12.32 -22.87 22.76
C GLU A 219 -13.49 -21.94 23.04
N TYR A 220 -13.25 -20.84 23.77
CA TYR A 220 -14.26 -19.82 24.04
C TYR A 220 -14.78 -19.17 22.75
N LEU A 221 -13.88 -18.74 21.85
CA LEU A 221 -14.26 -18.17 20.56
C LEU A 221 -15.04 -19.17 19.69
N ALA A 222 -14.66 -20.45 19.70
CA ALA A 222 -15.38 -21.49 18.99
C ALA A 222 -16.80 -21.72 19.60
N ALA A 223 -16.95 -21.65 20.93
CA ALA A 223 -18.25 -21.72 21.57
C ALA A 223 -19.14 -20.52 21.22
N VAL A 224 -18.60 -19.30 21.24
CA VAL A 224 -19.31 -18.07 20.85
C VAL A 224 -19.76 -18.16 19.38
N ASN A 225 -18.90 -18.62 18.49
CA ASN A 225 -19.24 -18.76 17.07
C ASN A 225 -20.33 -19.84 16.87
N ARG A 226 -20.30 -20.97 17.58
CA ARG A 226 -21.36 -21.98 17.51
C ARG A 226 -22.71 -21.41 18.00
N ALA A 227 -22.70 -20.69 19.13
CA ALA A 227 -23.89 -20.04 19.64
C ALA A 227 -24.48 -19.03 18.67
N ARG A 228 -23.61 -18.22 18.03
CA ARG A 228 -24.00 -17.24 17.00
C ARG A 228 -24.60 -17.93 15.77
N SER A 229 -24.01 -19.02 15.30
CA SER A 229 -24.53 -19.79 14.17
C SER A 229 -25.88 -20.39 14.48
N GLY A 230 -26.07 -21.00 15.68
CA GLY A 230 -27.36 -21.52 16.12
C GLY A 230 -28.45 -20.44 16.22
N LEU A 231 -28.11 -19.22 16.67
CA LEU A 231 -29.05 -18.10 16.68
C LEU A 231 -29.44 -17.64 15.26
N LEU A 232 -28.50 -17.66 14.31
CA LEU A 232 -28.77 -17.33 12.92
C LEU A 232 -29.67 -18.37 12.24
N GLU A 233 -29.46 -19.66 12.54
CA GLU A 233 -30.33 -20.75 12.07
C GLU A 233 -31.74 -20.63 12.65
N LEU A 234 -31.89 -20.40 13.95
CA LEU A 234 -33.19 -20.17 14.61
C LEU A 234 -33.92 -18.96 14.00
N ARG A 235 -33.19 -17.87 13.70
CA ARG A 235 -33.76 -16.71 13.04
C ARG A 235 -34.27 -17.05 11.62
N GLY A 236 -33.51 -17.85 10.88
CA GLY A 236 -33.89 -18.34 9.55
C GLY A 236 -35.15 -19.21 9.59
N ASP A 237 -35.24 -20.11 10.59
CA ASP A 237 -36.40 -20.97 10.75
C ASP A 237 -37.65 -20.21 11.20
N VAL A 238 -37.52 -19.21 12.06
CA VAL A 238 -38.62 -18.32 12.44
C VAL A 238 -39.11 -17.51 11.24
N GLN A 239 -38.20 -16.97 10.40
CA GLN A 239 -38.59 -16.26 9.18
C GLN A 239 -39.35 -17.17 8.19
N LYS A 240 -38.88 -18.41 7.99
CA LYS A 240 -39.59 -19.40 7.15
C LYS A 240 -40.96 -19.75 7.71
N GLY A 241 -41.04 -19.98 9.02
CA GLY A 241 -42.31 -20.24 9.69
C GLY A 241 -43.31 -19.10 9.57
N CYS A 242 -42.85 -17.84 9.70
CA CYS A 242 -43.69 -16.68 9.51
C CYS A 242 -44.19 -16.56 8.03
N ALA A 243 -43.33 -16.79 7.05
CA ALA A 243 -43.70 -16.77 5.63
C ALA A 243 -44.76 -17.84 5.30
N GLN A 244 -44.61 -19.07 5.83
CA GLN A 244 -45.59 -20.14 5.64
C GLN A 244 -46.92 -19.87 6.33
N LEU A 245 -46.94 -19.16 7.46
CA LEU A 245 -48.16 -18.73 8.14
C LEU A 245 -48.86 -17.62 7.34
N THR A 246 -48.12 -16.68 6.76
CA THR A 246 -48.70 -15.64 5.93
C THR A 246 -49.32 -16.24 4.69
N GLU A 247 -48.66 -17.14 4.00
CA GLU A 247 -49.20 -17.85 2.81
C GLU A 247 -50.46 -18.66 3.15
N LYS A 248 -50.54 -19.34 4.30
CA LYS A 248 -51.74 -20.02 4.74
C LYS A 248 -52.88 -19.08 5.09
N LEU A 249 -52.62 -17.90 5.62
CA LEU A 249 -53.60 -16.90 5.94
C LEU A 249 -54.18 -16.27 4.65
N ASP A 250 -53.32 -16.00 3.65
CA ASP A 250 -53.76 -15.51 2.34
C ASP A 250 -54.61 -16.56 1.63
N ASP A 251 -54.26 -17.85 1.65
CA ASP A 251 -55.06 -18.96 1.11
C ASP A 251 -56.43 -19.12 1.80
N LEU A 252 -56.49 -18.88 3.12
CA LEU A 252 -57.74 -18.89 3.86
C LEU A 252 -58.59 -17.67 3.52
N TRP A 253 -58.01 -16.51 3.36
CA TRP A 253 -58.70 -15.27 3.00
C TRP A 253 -59.35 -15.37 1.60
N ASP A 254 -58.63 -15.93 0.63
CA ASP A 254 -59.12 -16.14 -0.74
C ASP A 254 -60.25 -17.22 -0.81
N ARG A 255 -60.39 -18.04 0.18
CA ARG A 255 -61.48 -19.05 0.26
C ARG A 255 -62.75 -18.54 0.92
N PHE A 256 -62.69 -17.42 1.65
CA PHE A 256 -63.84 -16.87 2.39
C PHE A 256 -64.38 -15.56 1.75
N LEU A 257 -63.75 -15.06 0.70
CA LEU A 257 -64.27 -14.01 -0.19
C LEU A 257 -64.74 -14.61 -1.51
#